data_3f9e08491db3f38d6b71a8e2dfecb470
#
_entry.id   3f9e08491db3f38d6b71a8e2dfecb470
#
_cell.length_a   1.000
_cell.length_b   1.000
_cell.length_c   1.000
_cell.angle_alpha   90.00
_cell.angle_beta   90.00
_cell.angle_gamma   90.00
#
_symmetry.space_group_name_H-M   'P 1'
#
loop_
_entity.id
_entity.type
_entity.pdbx_description
1 polymer ?
#
loop_
_entity_poly.entity_id
_entity_poly.type
_entity_poly.pdbx_seq_one_letter_code
_entity_poly.pdbx_strand_id
1 'polypeptide(L)'
;MKKIITTGVLFASLILFTTQQTKAQTLTAEDIKAQMVKEWERSKAYTIDYLNTMPANKYSFKPQDSIRSFAQQMLHLAQANLFFLSLATDLVSPSFGSDREKSPSAQTKDSVMYYVTASYDYCINAVKNSDISKWGEKKKLPFGGYEETRFALLLKAIEHQAHHRGQTTIYIRLQGIKPPQERLF
;
A
#
# COMPACT_ATOMS: atom_id res chain seq x y z
N MET A 1 -33.24 87.22 -0.48
CA MET A 1 -33.37 85.82 -0.86
C MET A 1 -31.95 85.24 -1.01
N LYS A 2 -31.48 84.48 -0.01
CA LYS A 2 -30.13 83.86 -0.09
C LYS A 2 -30.29 82.39 -0.52
N LYS A 3 -29.68 82.06 -1.64
CA LYS A 3 -29.63 80.69 -2.16
C LYS A 3 -28.49 79.93 -1.42
N ILE A 4 -28.81 78.89 -0.72
CA ILE A 4 -27.85 77.99 -0.13
C ILE A 4 -27.54 76.92 -1.14
N ILE A 5 -26.29 76.87 -1.59
CA ILE A 5 -25.78 75.83 -2.45
C ILE A 5 -25.19 74.76 -1.55
N THR A 6 -25.86 73.60 -1.50
CA THR A 6 -25.39 72.44 -0.75
C THR A 6 -24.46 71.60 -1.65
N THR A 7 -23.16 71.64 -1.39
CA THR A 7 -22.18 70.85 -2.09
C THR A 7 -22.16 69.47 -1.48
N GLY A 8 -22.69 68.47 -2.17
CA GLY A 8 -22.62 67.08 -1.78
C GLY A 8 -21.23 66.50 -2.07
N VAL A 9 -20.51 66.10 -1.04
CA VAL A 9 -19.23 65.36 -1.17
C VAL A 9 -19.53 63.89 -1.31
N LEU A 10 -19.26 63.33 -2.51
CA LEU A 10 -19.40 61.91 -2.81
C LEU A 10 -18.13 61.20 -2.32
N PHE A 11 -18.20 60.46 -1.23
CA PHE A 11 -17.13 59.57 -0.75
C PHE A 11 -17.17 58.28 -1.58
N ALA A 12 -16.29 58.14 -2.53
CA ALA A 12 -16.05 56.90 -3.23
C ALA A 12 -15.10 56.02 -2.41
N SER A 13 -15.67 55.07 -1.64
CA SER A 13 -14.90 54.07 -0.94
C SER A 13 -14.35 53.03 -1.92
N LEU A 14 -13.09 53.13 -2.30
CA LEU A 14 -12.37 52.15 -3.12
C LEU A 14 -12.05 50.96 -2.26
N ILE A 15 -12.89 49.91 -2.30
CA ILE A 15 -12.61 48.65 -1.65
C ILE A 15 -11.58 47.89 -2.48
N LEU A 16 -10.31 47.92 -2.07
CA LEU A 16 -9.25 47.11 -2.64
C LEU A 16 -9.49 45.64 -2.21
N PHE A 17 -10.13 44.86 -3.07
CA PHE A 17 -10.14 43.43 -2.94
C PHE A 17 -8.72 42.91 -3.27
N THR A 18 -7.91 42.68 -2.23
CA THR A 18 -6.70 41.88 -2.40
C THR A 18 -7.14 40.41 -2.53
N THR A 19 -7.19 39.95 -3.78
CA THR A 19 -7.32 38.54 -4.08
C THR A 19 -6.04 37.85 -3.59
N GLN A 20 -6.07 37.28 -2.40
CA GLN A 20 -5.04 36.32 -2.01
C GLN A 20 -5.21 35.11 -2.94
N GLN A 21 -4.33 34.99 -3.91
CA GLN A 21 -4.18 33.76 -4.68
C GLN A 21 -3.66 32.70 -3.73
N THR A 22 -4.55 31.89 -3.17
CA THR A 22 -4.17 30.63 -2.55
C THR A 22 -3.54 29.78 -3.65
N LYS A 23 -2.21 29.65 -3.63
CA LYS A 23 -1.53 28.67 -4.49
C LYS A 23 -2.05 27.29 -4.06
N ALA A 24 -2.83 26.67 -4.95
CA ALA A 24 -3.20 25.28 -4.76
C ALA A 24 -1.90 24.47 -4.63
N GLN A 25 -1.76 23.74 -3.53
CA GLN A 25 -0.60 22.86 -3.35
C GLN A 25 -0.72 21.73 -4.39
N THR A 26 0.18 21.73 -5.36
CA THR A 26 0.21 20.69 -6.40
C THR A 26 0.86 19.46 -5.82
N LEU A 27 0.15 18.33 -5.82
CA LEU A 27 0.72 17.04 -5.45
C LEU A 27 1.73 16.61 -6.52
N THR A 28 2.98 16.44 -6.13
CA THR A 28 4.04 16.00 -7.04
C THR A 28 4.15 14.48 -7.11
N ALA A 29 4.83 13.96 -8.13
CA ALA A 29 5.09 12.53 -8.24
C ALA A 29 6.02 12.04 -7.09
N GLU A 30 6.94 12.90 -6.63
CA GLU A 30 7.78 12.65 -5.45
C GLU A 30 6.96 12.54 -4.17
N ASP A 31 5.94 13.39 -3.99
CA ASP A 31 5.04 13.31 -2.84
C ASP A 31 4.26 11.98 -2.85
N ILE A 32 3.78 11.56 -4.02
CA ILE A 32 3.11 10.27 -4.19
C ILE A 32 4.05 9.13 -3.85
N LYS A 33 5.29 9.15 -4.34
CA LYS A 33 6.31 8.14 -4.04
C LYS A 33 6.62 8.08 -2.54
N ALA A 34 6.81 9.23 -1.91
CA ALA A 34 7.06 9.32 -0.48
C ALA A 34 5.88 8.75 0.33
N GLN A 35 4.64 9.06 -0.06
CA GLN A 35 3.46 8.50 0.57
C GLN A 35 3.37 6.98 0.38
N MET A 36 3.67 6.47 -0.80
CA MET A 36 3.69 5.01 -1.05
C MET A 36 4.73 4.29 -0.18
N VAL A 37 5.89 4.87 0.04
CA VAL A 37 6.90 4.31 0.98
C VAL A 37 6.31 4.20 2.38
N LYS A 38 5.68 5.25 2.90
CA LYS A 38 5.01 5.24 4.20
C LYS A 38 3.92 4.17 4.29
N GLU A 39 3.13 4.01 3.22
CA GLU A 39 2.09 2.98 3.16
C GLU A 39 2.67 1.56 3.21
N TRP A 40 3.78 1.30 2.56
CA TRP A 40 4.47 0.02 2.63
C TRP A 40 5.07 -0.24 4.01
N GLU A 41 5.69 0.76 4.66
CA GLU A 41 6.21 0.67 6.03
C GLU A 41 5.08 0.38 7.04
N ARG A 42 3.97 1.12 6.96
CA ARG A 42 2.76 0.91 7.76
C ARG A 42 2.19 -0.49 7.55
N SER A 43 2.07 -0.92 6.29
CA SER A 43 1.52 -2.23 5.93
C SER A 43 2.40 -3.38 6.41
N LYS A 44 3.74 -3.22 6.37
CA LYS A 44 4.70 -4.15 6.96
C LYS A 44 4.44 -4.35 8.45
N ALA A 45 4.41 -3.24 9.20
CA ALA A 45 4.18 -3.27 10.64
C ALA A 45 2.84 -3.95 10.98
N TYR A 46 1.79 -3.59 10.27
CA TYR A 46 0.46 -4.17 10.47
C TYR A 46 0.41 -5.67 10.13
N THR A 47 1.10 -6.11 9.09
CA THR A 47 1.16 -7.54 8.74
C THR A 47 1.98 -8.33 9.77
N ILE A 48 3.05 -7.76 10.31
CA ILE A 48 3.82 -8.36 11.41
C ILE A 48 2.94 -8.54 12.66
N ASP A 49 2.05 -7.60 12.98
CA ASP A 49 1.08 -7.74 14.08
C ASP A 49 0.18 -8.98 13.87
N TYR A 50 -0.29 -9.23 12.63
CA TYR A 50 -1.07 -10.43 12.29
C TYR A 50 -0.26 -11.72 12.48
N LEU A 51 0.98 -11.74 12.00
CA LEU A 51 1.88 -12.89 12.15
C LEU A 51 2.16 -13.19 13.62
N ASN A 52 2.37 -12.15 14.44
CA ASN A 52 2.60 -12.32 15.88
C ASN A 52 1.35 -12.82 16.61
N THR A 53 0.18 -12.35 16.22
CA THR A 53 -1.10 -12.69 16.86
C THR A 53 -1.49 -14.15 16.65
N MET A 54 -1.18 -14.75 15.49
CA MET A 54 -1.46 -16.16 15.27
C MET A 54 -0.44 -17.04 16.04
N PRO A 55 -0.89 -17.99 16.87
CA PRO A 55 -0.01 -18.94 17.55
C PRO A 55 0.74 -19.82 16.54
N ALA A 56 1.99 -20.16 16.86
CA ALA A 56 2.85 -20.94 15.97
C ALA A 56 2.24 -22.29 15.57
N ASN A 57 1.58 -22.98 16.49
CA ASN A 57 0.90 -24.26 16.25
C ASN A 57 -0.41 -24.13 15.44
N LYS A 58 -0.80 -22.92 15.05
CA LYS A 58 -2.00 -22.63 14.25
C LYS A 58 -1.69 -22.11 12.84
N TYR A 59 -0.43 -22.05 12.45
CA TYR A 59 -0.04 -21.57 11.11
C TYR A 59 -0.55 -22.49 9.98
N SER A 60 -0.70 -23.79 10.25
CA SER A 60 -1.29 -24.74 9.30
C SER A 60 -2.84 -24.75 9.29
N PHE A 61 -3.49 -23.96 10.15
CA PHE A 61 -4.94 -23.93 10.23
C PHE A 61 -5.57 -23.44 8.92
N LYS A 62 -6.58 -24.18 8.46
CA LYS A 62 -7.46 -23.86 7.34
C LYS A 62 -8.89 -23.73 7.84
N PRO A 63 -9.62 -22.65 7.50
CA PRO A 63 -11.06 -22.58 7.79
C PRO A 63 -11.87 -23.63 7.04
N GLN A 64 -11.38 -24.06 5.87
CA GLN A 64 -11.96 -25.08 5.00
C GLN A 64 -10.85 -25.70 4.12
N ASP A 65 -10.99 -26.98 3.75
CA ASP A 65 -9.95 -27.73 3.04
C ASP A 65 -9.59 -27.14 1.67
N SER A 66 -10.55 -26.55 0.96
CA SER A 66 -10.35 -25.97 -0.39
C SER A 66 -9.60 -24.64 -0.39
N ILE A 67 -9.37 -24.03 0.78
CA ILE A 67 -8.68 -22.74 0.86
C ILE A 67 -7.30 -22.88 1.48
N ARG A 68 -6.46 -21.84 1.29
CA ARG A 68 -5.12 -21.77 1.86
C ARG A 68 -5.13 -21.85 3.39
N SER A 69 -4.10 -22.42 3.98
CA SER A 69 -3.83 -22.24 5.40
C SER A 69 -3.40 -20.79 5.71
N PHE A 70 -3.36 -20.44 7.02
CA PHE A 70 -2.85 -19.13 7.44
C PHE A 70 -1.43 -18.89 6.90
N ALA A 71 -0.53 -19.86 7.05
CA ALA A 71 0.83 -19.78 6.52
C ALA A 71 0.85 -19.60 5.00
N GLN A 72 0.03 -20.36 4.27
CA GLN A 72 -0.07 -20.28 2.82
C GLN A 72 -0.62 -18.92 2.35
N GLN A 73 -1.60 -18.33 3.05
CA GLN A 73 -2.10 -16.98 2.75
C GLN A 73 -0.98 -15.94 2.88
N MET A 74 -0.19 -16.00 3.95
CA MET A 74 0.89 -15.05 4.18
C MET A 74 2.08 -15.25 3.21
N LEU A 75 2.40 -16.48 2.86
CA LEU A 75 3.42 -16.78 1.84
C LEU A 75 2.99 -16.32 0.44
N HIS A 76 1.70 -16.49 0.11
CA HIS A 76 1.13 -15.99 -1.14
C HIS A 76 1.20 -14.46 -1.22
N LEU A 77 0.84 -13.77 -0.15
CA LEU A 77 1.00 -12.32 -0.03
C LEU A 77 2.46 -11.91 -0.29
N ALA A 78 3.42 -12.61 0.31
CA ALA A 78 4.84 -12.30 0.13
C ALA A 78 5.31 -12.52 -1.32
N GLN A 79 4.90 -13.62 -1.96
CA GLN A 79 5.22 -13.88 -3.36
C GLN A 79 4.62 -12.83 -4.31
N ALA A 80 3.37 -12.43 -4.08
CA ALA A 80 2.72 -11.40 -4.88
C ALA A 80 3.39 -10.02 -4.71
N ASN A 81 3.83 -9.68 -3.51
CA ASN A 81 4.63 -8.48 -3.25
C ASN A 81 5.87 -8.45 -4.16
N LEU A 82 6.65 -9.55 -4.19
CA LEU A 82 7.83 -9.65 -5.03
C LEU A 82 7.48 -9.56 -6.51
N PHE A 83 6.44 -10.27 -6.94
CA PHE A 83 6.00 -10.30 -8.33
C PHE A 83 5.62 -8.91 -8.85
N PHE A 84 4.68 -8.24 -8.18
CA PHE A 84 4.19 -6.95 -8.64
C PHE A 84 5.29 -5.87 -8.63
N LEU A 85 6.08 -5.83 -7.56
CA LEU A 85 7.12 -4.79 -7.44
C LEU A 85 8.29 -5.01 -8.38
N SER A 86 8.71 -6.26 -8.66
CA SER A 86 9.75 -6.53 -9.67
C SER A 86 9.28 -6.12 -11.07
N LEU A 87 8.02 -6.38 -11.39
CA LEU A 87 7.45 -6.01 -12.68
C LEU A 87 7.27 -4.48 -12.80
N ALA A 88 6.87 -3.81 -11.72
CA ALA A 88 6.66 -2.36 -11.70
C ALA A 88 7.95 -1.55 -11.74
N THR A 89 9.03 -2.03 -11.12
CA THR A 89 10.26 -1.24 -10.90
C THR A 89 11.47 -1.74 -11.67
N ASP A 90 11.40 -2.92 -12.29
CA ASP A 90 12.52 -3.66 -12.88
C ASP A 90 13.64 -4.02 -11.86
N LEU A 91 13.41 -3.79 -10.57
CA LEU A 91 14.34 -4.18 -9.53
C LEU A 91 14.29 -5.71 -9.36
N VAL A 92 15.45 -6.35 -9.35
CA VAL A 92 15.54 -7.81 -9.16
C VAL A 92 15.01 -8.19 -7.78
N SER A 93 14.00 -9.06 -7.75
CA SER A 93 13.45 -9.55 -6.49
C SER A 93 14.36 -10.61 -5.85
N PRO A 94 14.36 -10.73 -4.51
CA PRO A 94 14.98 -11.85 -3.84
C PRO A 94 14.42 -13.18 -4.36
N SER A 95 15.28 -14.15 -4.61
CA SER A 95 14.86 -15.50 -4.97
C SER A 95 14.52 -16.27 -3.70
N PHE A 96 13.24 -16.44 -3.44
CA PHE A 96 12.80 -17.32 -2.35
C PHE A 96 12.69 -18.79 -2.78
N GLY A 97 13.03 -19.09 -4.04
CA GLY A 97 12.77 -20.38 -4.69
C GLY A 97 11.30 -20.54 -5.08
N SER A 98 11.01 -21.57 -5.85
CA SER A 98 9.66 -21.85 -6.33
C SER A 98 8.77 -22.41 -5.21
N ASP A 99 7.49 -22.02 -5.26
CA ASP A 99 6.38 -22.70 -4.60
C ASP A 99 6.49 -22.82 -3.04
N ARG A 100 6.85 -21.72 -2.38
CA ARG A 100 6.93 -21.67 -0.91
C ARG A 100 5.61 -22.01 -0.22
N GLU A 101 4.48 -21.71 -0.86
CA GLU A 101 3.17 -22.08 -0.34
C GLU A 101 3.01 -23.58 -0.14
N LYS A 102 3.67 -24.40 -0.97
CA LYS A 102 3.61 -25.87 -0.89
C LYS A 102 4.74 -26.52 -0.08
N SER A 103 5.78 -25.76 0.26
CA SER A 103 6.91 -26.29 1.03
C SER A 103 6.59 -26.33 2.53
N PRO A 104 6.51 -27.51 3.17
CA PRO A 104 6.21 -27.59 4.61
C PRO A 104 7.20 -26.82 5.48
N SER A 105 8.49 -26.82 5.14
CA SER A 105 9.53 -26.09 5.88
C SER A 105 9.36 -24.56 5.82
N ALA A 106 8.72 -24.04 4.75
CA ALA A 106 8.43 -22.62 4.63
C ALA A 106 7.19 -22.19 5.45
N GLN A 107 6.35 -23.12 5.89
CA GLN A 107 5.07 -22.83 6.56
C GLN A 107 5.19 -22.74 8.09
N THR A 108 6.37 -22.85 8.65
CA THR A 108 6.61 -22.59 10.08
C THR A 108 6.48 -21.09 10.37
N LYS A 109 6.14 -20.73 11.62
CA LYS A 109 6.02 -19.30 12.01
C LYS A 109 7.26 -18.51 11.67
N ASP A 110 8.43 -19.01 11.99
CA ASP A 110 9.71 -18.31 11.77
C ASP A 110 10.01 -18.13 10.28
N SER A 111 9.77 -19.18 9.46
CA SER A 111 9.96 -19.09 8.01
C SER A 111 8.98 -18.11 7.37
N VAL A 112 7.70 -18.17 7.73
CA VAL A 112 6.68 -17.21 7.22
C VAL A 112 7.03 -15.80 7.63
N MET A 113 7.43 -15.56 8.88
CA MET A 113 7.87 -14.26 9.37
C MET A 113 9.04 -13.73 8.53
N TYR A 114 10.04 -14.57 8.26
CA TYR A 114 11.19 -14.23 7.44
C TYR A 114 10.77 -13.82 6.00
N TYR A 115 10.02 -14.68 5.30
CA TYR A 115 9.63 -14.42 3.91
C TYR A 115 8.74 -13.19 3.77
N VAL A 116 7.76 -13.04 4.66
CA VAL A 116 6.86 -11.89 4.65
C VAL A 116 7.65 -10.60 4.91
N THR A 117 8.46 -10.57 5.97
CA THR A 117 9.26 -9.38 6.31
C THR A 117 10.18 -8.99 5.16
N ALA A 118 10.92 -9.95 4.61
CA ALA A 118 11.84 -9.71 3.50
C ALA A 118 11.11 -9.21 2.23
N SER A 119 9.88 -9.71 1.97
CA SER A 119 9.07 -9.21 0.84
C SER A 119 8.68 -7.75 0.99
N TYR A 120 8.31 -7.33 2.20
CA TYR A 120 8.00 -5.91 2.47
C TYR A 120 9.23 -5.01 2.40
N ASP A 121 10.39 -5.49 2.91
CA ASP A 121 11.65 -4.75 2.80
C ASP A 121 12.04 -4.53 1.35
N TYR A 122 11.87 -5.55 0.52
CA TYR A 122 12.02 -5.44 -0.92
C TYR A 122 11.06 -4.40 -1.51
N CYS A 123 9.76 -4.42 -1.17
CA CYS A 123 8.78 -3.47 -1.70
C CYS A 123 9.12 -2.03 -1.32
N ILE A 124 9.47 -1.78 -0.06
CA ILE A 124 9.89 -0.46 0.43
C ILE A 124 11.09 0.04 -0.37
N ASN A 125 12.12 -0.82 -0.51
CA ASN A 125 13.32 -0.48 -1.26
C ASN A 125 13.03 -0.26 -2.75
N ALA A 126 12.17 -1.09 -3.35
CA ALA A 126 11.81 -1.00 -4.77
C ALA A 126 11.07 0.31 -5.08
N VAL A 127 10.07 0.69 -4.26
CA VAL A 127 9.38 1.98 -4.42
C VAL A 127 10.35 3.13 -4.21
N LYS A 128 11.15 3.11 -3.13
CA LYS A 128 12.08 4.17 -2.77
C LYS A 128 13.09 4.46 -3.88
N ASN A 129 13.57 3.44 -4.57
CA ASN A 129 14.58 3.56 -5.62
C ASN A 129 13.98 3.54 -7.05
N SER A 130 12.65 3.45 -7.20
CA SER A 130 12.02 3.45 -8.52
C SER A 130 12.18 4.80 -9.24
N ASP A 131 12.33 4.73 -10.56
CA ASP A 131 12.34 5.90 -11.44
C ASP A 131 10.89 6.34 -11.73
N ILE A 132 10.49 7.45 -11.14
CA ILE A 132 9.12 8.01 -11.28
C ILE A 132 8.80 8.34 -12.74
N SER A 133 9.80 8.75 -13.54
CA SER A 133 9.58 9.09 -14.95
C SER A 133 9.05 7.91 -15.76
N LYS A 134 9.29 6.68 -15.29
CA LYS A 134 8.82 5.43 -15.90
C LYS A 134 7.47 4.94 -15.40
N TRP A 135 6.88 5.57 -14.40
CA TRP A 135 5.62 5.07 -13.80
C TRP A 135 4.45 5.02 -14.78
N GLY A 136 4.46 5.83 -15.84
CA GLY A 136 3.49 5.80 -16.93
C GLY A 136 3.72 4.71 -17.98
N GLU A 137 4.90 4.06 -18.01
CA GLU A 137 5.20 2.99 -18.97
C GLU A 137 4.32 1.77 -18.72
N LYS A 138 3.87 1.14 -19.81
CA LYS A 138 3.11 -0.10 -19.74
C LYS A 138 4.02 -1.32 -19.64
N LYS A 139 3.59 -2.27 -18.84
CA LYS A 139 4.17 -3.61 -18.71
C LYS A 139 3.14 -4.67 -19.07
N LYS A 140 3.53 -5.61 -19.90
CA LYS A 140 2.73 -6.80 -20.23
C LYS A 140 2.85 -7.82 -19.08
N LEU A 141 1.73 -8.30 -18.57
CA LEU A 141 1.73 -9.34 -17.55
C LEU A 141 2.00 -10.71 -18.23
N PRO A 142 2.66 -11.65 -17.54
CA PRO A 142 2.97 -12.99 -18.10
C PRO A 142 1.74 -13.91 -18.18
N PHE A 143 0.56 -13.42 -17.84
CA PHE A 143 -0.71 -14.14 -17.89
C PHE A 143 -1.85 -13.23 -18.38
N GLY A 144 -2.91 -13.84 -18.91
CA GLY A 144 -4.16 -13.17 -19.25
C GLY A 144 -4.11 -12.14 -20.37
N GLY A 145 -2.95 -11.89 -20.97
CA GLY A 145 -2.80 -10.88 -22.02
C GLY A 145 -2.98 -9.42 -21.56
N TYR A 146 -2.97 -9.19 -20.25
CA TYR A 146 -3.14 -7.87 -19.66
C TYR A 146 -1.89 -7.00 -19.83
N GLU A 147 -2.12 -5.71 -20.02
CA GLU A 147 -1.12 -4.64 -19.90
C GLU A 147 -1.56 -3.63 -18.86
N GLU A 148 -0.60 -3.20 -18.04
CA GLU A 148 -0.85 -2.20 -17.00
C GLU A 148 0.31 -1.21 -16.93
N THR A 149 0.04 0.02 -16.50
CA THR A 149 1.12 0.94 -16.19
C THR A 149 1.89 0.47 -14.95
N ARG A 150 3.16 0.84 -14.85
CA ARG A 150 3.98 0.54 -13.67
C ARG A 150 3.32 1.07 -12.38
N PHE A 151 2.75 2.29 -12.45
CA PHE A 151 2.02 2.86 -11.32
C PHE A 151 0.79 2.02 -10.93
N ALA A 152 0.01 1.56 -11.90
CA ALA A 152 -1.12 0.68 -11.63
C ALA A 152 -0.68 -0.64 -10.98
N LEU A 153 0.47 -1.21 -11.37
CA LEU A 153 1.03 -2.41 -10.73
C LEU A 153 1.42 -2.16 -9.28
N LEU A 154 1.97 -0.98 -8.95
CA LEU A 154 2.24 -0.58 -7.56
C LEU A 154 0.97 -0.51 -6.72
N LEU A 155 -0.12 0.03 -7.26
CA LEU A 155 -1.42 0.10 -6.57
C LEU A 155 -2.04 -1.29 -6.40
N LYS A 156 -1.98 -2.15 -7.44
CA LYS A 156 -2.45 -3.55 -7.36
C LYS A 156 -1.70 -4.35 -6.30
N ALA A 157 -0.42 -4.11 -6.11
CA ALA A 157 0.35 -4.74 -5.04
C ALA A 157 -0.15 -4.33 -3.64
N ILE A 158 -0.46 -3.04 -3.44
CA ILE A 158 -1.03 -2.54 -2.17
C ILE A 158 -2.40 -3.16 -1.91
N GLU A 159 -3.27 -3.22 -2.92
CA GLU A 159 -4.58 -3.84 -2.82
C GLU A 159 -4.47 -5.34 -2.49
N HIS A 160 -3.64 -6.07 -3.23
CA HIS A 160 -3.47 -7.51 -3.09
C HIS A 160 -2.99 -7.90 -1.68
N GLN A 161 -1.97 -7.21 -1.15
CA GLN A 161 -1.48 -7.50 0.20
C GLN A 161 -2.54 -7.18 1.28
N ALA A 162 -3.32 -6.10 1.10
CA ALA A 162 -4.40 -5.76 2.01
C ALA A 162 -5.52 -6.80 1.98
N HIS A 163 -5.88 -7.30 0.78
CA HIS A 163 -6.86 -8.37 0.58
C HIS A 163 -6.47 -9.63 1.35
N HIS A 164 -5.26 -10.15 1.15
CA HIS A 164 -4.82 -11.39 1.81
C HIS A 164 -4.64 -11.23 3.32
N ARG A 165 -4.10 -10.10 3.79
CA ARG A 165 -4.05 -9.80 5.22
C ARG A 165 -5.46 -9.76 5.82
N GLY A 166 -6.41 -9.08 5.15
CA GLY A 166 -7.80 -9.00 5.59
C GLY A 166 -8.47 -10.37 5.70
N GLN A 167 -8.23 -11.29 4.76
CA GLN A 167 -8.71 -12.67 4.85
C GLN A 167 -8.25 -13.35 6.13
N THR A 168 -6.99 -13.19 6.54
CA THR A 168 -6.43 -13.84 7.73
C THR A 168 -7.02 -13.35 9.06
N THR A 169 -7.75 -12.24 9.06
CA THR A 169 -8.57 -11.78 10.20
C THR A 169 -9.56 -12.87 10.63
N ILE A 170 -10.20 -13.54 9.68
CA ILE A 170 -11.17 -14.60 9.95
C ILE A 170 -10.47 -15.82 10.54
N TYR A 171 -9.26 -16.17 10.04
CA TYR A 171 -8.47 -17.29 10.57
C TYR A 171 -8.15 -17.11 12.06
N ILE A 172 -7.72 -15.89 12.44
CA ILE A 172 -7.41 -15.55 13.84
C ILE A 172 -8.67 -15.64 14.72
N ARG A 173 -9.81 -15.08 14.24
CA ARG A 173 -11.09 -15.14 14.98
C ARG A 173 -11.59 -16.57 15.18
N LEU A 174 -11.43 -17.44 14.19
CA LEU A 174 -11.80 -18.86 14.31
C LEU A 174 -10.94 -19.65 15.31
N GLN A 175 -9.80 -19.09 15.73
CA GLN A 175 -9.02 -19.62 16.85
C GLN A 175 -9.43 -19.03 18.22
N GLY A 176 -10.51 -18.24 18.28
CA GLY A 176 -10.95 -17.55 19.49
C GLY A 176 -10.06 -16.36 19.90
N ILE A 177 -9.22 -15.87 18.99
CA ILE A 177 -8.26 -14.81 19.27
C ILE A 177 -8.76 -13.50 18.67
N LYS A 178 -8.56 -12.39 19.40
CA LYS A 178 -8.86 -11.05 18.89
C LYS A 178 -7.77 -10.65 17.88
N PRO A 179 -8.14 -10.31 16.62
CA PRO A 179 -7.19 -9.78 15.65
C PRO A 179 -6.54 -8.47 16.11
N PRO A 180 -5.40 -8.09 15.52
CA PRO A 180 -4.80 -6.78 15.76
C PRO A 180 -5.80 -5.64 15.51
N GLN A 181 -5.64 -4.54 16.26
CA GLN A 181 -6.34 -3.29 15.98
C GLN A 181 -5.95 -2.81 14.59
N GLU A 182 -6.93 -2.28 13.85
CA GLU A 182 -6.66 -1.68 12.55
C GLU A 182 -5.61 -0.55 12.67
N ARG A 183 -4.64 -0.56 11.75
CA ARG A 183 -3.55 0.41 11.71
C ARG A 183 -3.65 1.19 10.40
N LEU A 184 -4.36 2.32 10.41
CA LEU A 184 -4.52 3.20 9.26
C LEU A 184 -3.46 4.30 9.20
N PHE A 185 -2.89 4.63 10.36
CA PHE A 185 -1.88 5.68 10.53
C PHE A 185 -0.62 5.15 11.20
#